data_3da961c417eb020e229326266089f7d5
#
_entry.id   3da961c417eb020e229326266089f7d5
#
_cell.length_a   1.000
_cell.length_b   1.000
_cell.length_c   1.000
_cell.angle_alpha   90.00
_cell.angle_beta   90.00
_cell.angle_gamma   90.00
#
_symmetry.space_group_name_H-M   'P 1'
#
loop_
_entity.id
_entity.type
_entity.pdbx_description
1 polymer ?
#
loop_
_entity_poly.entity_id
_entity_poly.type
_entity_poly.pdbx_seq_one_letter_code
_entity_poly.pdbx_strand_id
1 'polypeptide(L)'
;VNGYGDGVAAINNGSGALSVTTTGPVTATNGDGIYAANNYGTNLTINATGGVSGGDDGISVDNYGTGATSVTATGTVTGTSDDGIEVFNDSGTTNLTISAQNVTAGDSGVKADNLGSGFVDVTVTGNVIAGDEGIEAYNSSNGTSMTVAANNVDASAGETAIRAVNYGSGPTTVSVSGTVTGGLLDFYGGPAFGRRHRQ
;
A
#
# COMPACT_ATOMS: atom_id res chain seq x y z
N VAL A 1 -5.01 8.03 19.62
CA VAL A 1 -4.77 9.42 19.19
C VAL A 1 -5.94 9.86 18.33
N ASN A 2 -6.45 11.05 18.56
CA ASN A 2 -7.54 11.65 17.76
C ASN A 2 -7.06 13.03 17.30
N GLY A 3 -6.98 13.24 15.98
CA GLY A 3 -6.60 14.51 15.36
C GLY A 3 -7.73 15.10 14.52
N TYR A 4 -7.76 16.43 14.36
CA TYR A 4 -8.63 17.09 13.37
C TYR A 4 -7.98 17.06 11.98
N GLY A 5 -6.65 17.28 11.90
CA GLY A 5 -5.81 16.94 10.76
C GLY A 5 -5.35 15.48 10.89
N ASP A 6 -4.09 15.21 10.69
CA ASP A 6 -3.56 13.85 10.80
C ASP A 6 -3.59 13.30 12.24
N GLY A 7 -3.85 12.02 12.38
CA GLY A 7 -3.79 11.35 13.67
C GLY A 7 -2.35 11.26 14.18
N VAL A 8 -1.43 10.86 13.32
CA VAL A 8 0.02 10.89 13.52
C VAL A 8 0.68 11.45 12.28
N ALA A 9 1.45 12.54 12.41
CA ALA A 9 2.30 13.05 11.34
C ALA A 9 3.78 12.91 11.74
N ALA A 10 4.57 12.22 10.94
CA ALA A 10 5.99 11.96 11.19
C ALA A 10 6.83 12.30 9.96
N ILE A 11 7.70 13.31 10.08
CA ILE A 11 8.53 13.78 8.96
C ILE A 11 10.00 13.68 9.33
N ASN A 12 10.77 12.93 8.55
CA ASN A 12 12.22 12.85 8.69
C ASN A 12 12.93 13.70 7.62
N ASN A 13 13.55 14.79 8.04
CA ASN A 13 14.41 15.62 7.20
C ASN A 13 15.92 15.34 7.43
N GLY A 14 16.23 14.36 8.26
CA GLY A 14 17.60 13.92 8.54
C GLY A 14 17.98 12.70 7.72
N SER A 15 19.24 12.24 7.86
CA SER A 15 19.79 11.09 7.13
C SER A 15 19.53 9.73 7.80
N GLY A 16 18.87 9.71 8.96
CA GLY A 16 18.56 8.47 9.69
C GLY A 16 17.32 7.75 9.17
N ALA A 17 16.96 6.63 9.79
CA ALA A 17 15.71 5.93 9.51
C ALA A 17 14.52 6.63 10.18
N LEU A 18 13.33 6.54 9.56
CA LEU A 18 12.07 6.93 10.17
C LEU A 18 11.32 5.67 10.64
N SER A 19 10.83 5.68 11.87
CA SER A 19 9.99 4.60 12.39
C SER A 19 8.80 5.18 13.15
N VAL A 20 7.60 4.75 12.80
CA VAL A 20 6.36 5.04 13.51
C VAL A 20 5.80 3.74 14.06
N THR A 21 5.52 3.72 15.38
CA THR A 21 4.88 2.56 16.03
C THR A 21 3.67 3.03 16.82
N THR A 22 2.52 2.46 16.53
CA THR A 22 1.28 2.72 17.28
C THR A 22 0.72 1.40 17.84
N THR A 23 0.39 1.38 19.12
CA THR A 23 -0.14 0.18 19.80
C THR A 23 -1.63 0.27 20.12
N GLY A 24 -2.21 1.45 19.97
CA GLY A 24 -3.64 1.70 20.16
C GLY A 24 -4.27 2.35 18.93
N PRO A 25 -5.59 2.56 18.93
CA PRO A 25 -6.28 3.17 17.82
C PRO A 25 -5.76 4.57 17.49
N VAL A 26 -5.64 4.86 16.20
CA VAL A 26 -5.33 6.18 15.65
C VAL A 26 -6.52 6.63 14.82
N THR A 27 -7.00 7.86 15.03
CA THR A 27 -8.14 8.40 14.29
C THR A 27 -7.85 9.85 13.91
N ALA A 28 -8.05 10.18 12.65
CA ALA A 28 -8.07 11.52 12.11
C ALA A 28 -9.47 11.82 11.52
N THR A 29 -9.93 13.07 11.65
CA THR A 29 -11.27 13.44 11.17
C THR A 29 -11.26 13.89 9.71
N ASN A 30 -10.22 14.61 9.28
CA ASN A 30 -10.11 15.16 7.93
C ASN A 30 -8.81 14.85 7.21
N GLY A 31 -7.75 14.53 7.93
CA GLY A 31 -6.45 14.15 7.35
C GLY A 31 -6.22 12.65 7.45
N ASP A 32 -4.96 12.26 7.30
CA ASP A 32 -4.56 10.87 7.33
C ASP A 32 -4.55 10.29 8.75
N GLY A 33 -4.93 9.04 8.89
CA GLY A 33 -4.74 8.35 10.16
C GLY A 33 -3.27 8.39 10.57
N ILE A 34 -2.37 7.96 9.70
CA ILE A 34 -0.92 8.08 9.84
C ILE A 34 -0.35 8.65 8.55
N TYR A 35 0.29 9.82 8.63
CA TYR A 35 1.15 10.39 7.59
C TYR A 35 2.63 10.22 7.96
N ALA A 36 3.44 9.67 7.06
CA ALA A 36 4.88 9.52 7.30
C ALA A 36 5.69 9.88 6.05
N ALA A 37 6.56 10.89 6.15
CA ALA A 37 7.44 11.33 5.08
C ALA A 37 8.92 11.20 5.44
N ASN A 38 9.69 10.46 4.64
CA ASN A 38 11.13 10.30 4.80
C ASN A 38 11.86 11.00 3.64
N ASN A 39 12.28 12.25 3.83
CA ASN A 39 12.78 13.08 2.73
C ASN A 39 14.23 12.76 2.33
N TYR A 40 15.12 12.46 3.30
CA TYR A 40 16.54 12.27 3.03
C TYR A 40 17.15 11.09 3.79
N GLY A 41 16.32 10.34 4.50
CA GLY A 41 16.78 9.27 5.37
C GLY A 41 17.05 7.95 4.66
N THR A 42 17.18 6.90 5.46
CA THR A 42 17.32 5.54 4.99
C THR A 42 15.96 4.81 4.98
N ASN A 43 15.77 3.81 5.83
CA ASN A 43 14.51 3.05 5.86
C ASN A 43 13.35 3.85 6.47
N LEU A 44 12.13 3.57 5.97
CA LEU A 44 10.90 4.02 6.57
C LEU A 44 10.09 2.79 7.05
N THR A 45 9.66 2.79 8.32
CA THR A 45 8.93 1.67 8.90
C THR A 45 7.70 2.16 9.65
N ILE A 46 6.54 1.60 9.32
CA ILE A 46 5.28 1.80 10.04
C ILE A 46 4.87 0.48 10.68
N ASN A 47 4.60 0.48 12.00
CA ASN A 47 4.03 -0.64 12.72
C ASN A 47 2.77 -0.18 13.47
N ALA A 48 1.59 -0.50 12.94
CA ALA A 48 0.31 -0.17 13.54
C ALA A 48 -0.40 -1.45 14.02
N THR A 49 -0.46 -1.66 15.34
CA THR A 49 -1.13 -2.84 15.91
C THR A 49 -2.56 -2.57 16.36
N GLY A 50 -2.96 -1.30 16.46
CA GLY A 50 -4.36 -0.88 16.61
C GLY A 50 -5.00 -0.54 15.28
N GLY A 51 -6.32 -0.28 15.29
CA GLY A 51 -7.00 0.24 14.11
C GLY A 51 -6.49 1.64 13.74
N VAL A 52 -6.44 1.94 12.45
CA VAL A 52 -6.07 3.27 11.92
C VAL A 52 -7.21 3.77 11.06
N SER A 53 -7.67 5.00 11.29
CA SER A 53 -8.74 5.62 10.50
C SER A 53 -8.38 7.05 10.17
N GLY A 54 -8.37 7.38 8.89
CA GLY A 54 -8.24 8.72 8.35
C GLY A 54 -9.57 9.22 7.76
N GLY A 55 -9.75 10.54 7.78
CA GLY A 55 -10.79 11.21 7.00
C GLY A 55 -10.43 11.23 5.52
N ASP A 56 -9.14 11.23 5.23
CA ASP A 56 -8.51 11.09 3.92
C ASP A 56 -7.93 9.68 3.83
N ASP A 57 -6.61 9.50 3.82
CA ASP A 57 -6.01 8.18 3.84
C ASP A 57 -6.02 7.52 5.23
N GLY A 58 -6.12 6.20 5.27
CA GLY A 58 -5.84 5.46 6.50
C GLY A 58 -4.37 5.59 6.89
N ILE A 59 -3.46 5.18 6.01
CA ILE A 59 -2.01 5.31 6.15
C ILE A 59 -1.43 5.86 4.84
N SER A 60 -0.79 7.02 4.89
CA SER A 60 -0.11 7.67 3.77
C SER A 60 1.40 7.74 4.03
N VAL A 61 2.19 7.24 3.09
CA VAL A 61 3.64 7.10 3.25
C VAL A 61 4.40 7.58 2.02
N ASP A 62 5.28 8.57 2.23
CA ASP A 62 6.18 9.10 1.20
C ASP A 62 7.65 8.79 1.56
N ASN A 63 8.32 7.99 0.76
CA ASN A 63 9.75 7.74 0.95
C ASN A 63 10.58 8.29 -0.23
N TYR A 64 11.20 9.44 -0.02
CA TYR A 64 12.18 10.07 -0.92
C TYR A 64 13.62 9.76 -0.50
N GLY A 65 13.82 8.92 0.51
CA GLY A 65 15.12 8.51 1.01
C GLY A 65 15.82 7.48 0.14
N THR A 66 16.70 6.68 0.75
CA THR A 66 17.52 5.70 0.01
C THR A 66 17.28 4.25 0.43
N GLY A 67 16.44 4.03 1.42
CA GLY A 67 16.21 2.71 1.99
C GLY A 67 14.90 2.05 1.58
N ALA A 68 14.57 0.98 2.27
CA ALA A 68 13.32 0.26 2.08
C ALA A 68 12.17 0.90 2.86
N THR A 69 10.94 0.71 2.35
CA THR A 69 9.72 1.03 3.05
C THR A 69 9.02 -0.24 3.50
N SER A 70 8.57 -0.26 4.75
CA SER A 70 7.79 -1.35 5.32
C SER A 70 6.60 -0.81 6.10
N VAL A 71 5.40 -1.23 5.72
CA VAL A 71 4.15 -0.93 6.43
C VAL A 71 3.56 -2.23 6.96
N THR A 72 3.34 -2.31 8.27
CA THR A 72 2.65 -3.43 8.92
C THR A 72 1.45 -2.90 9.70
N ALA A 73 0.26 -3.37 9.38
CA ALA A 73 -0.98 -3.01 10.05
C ALA A 73 -1.76 -4.28 10.43
N THR A 74 -1.83 -4.59 11.74
CA THR A 74 -2.53 -5.78 12.24
C THR A 74 -3.97 -5.51 12.69
N GLY A 75 -4.38 -4.23 12.73
CA GLY A 75 -5.77 -3.81 12.90
C GLY A 75 -6.42 -3.46 11.54
N THR A 76 -7.68 -3.04 11.58
CA THR A 76 -8.34 -2.49 10.40
C THR A 76 -7.78 -1.12 10.06
N VAL A 77 -7.44 -0.88 8.78
CA VAL A 77 -7.08 0.42 8.25
C VAL A 77 -8.25 0.96 7.43
N THR A 78 -8.62 2.21 7.65
CA THR A 78 -9.73 2.88 6.95
C THR A 78 -9.29 4.25 6.45
N GLY A 79 -9.33 4.47 5.12
CA GLY A 79 -9.34 5.77 4.48
C GLY A 79 -10.77 6.10 4.06
N THR A 80 -11.32 7.21 4.55
CA THR A 80 -12.76 7.46 4.36
C THR A 80 -13.06 8.03 2.99
N SER A 81 -12.26 8.95 2.50
CA SER A 81 -12.48 9.63 1.22
C SER A 81 -11.44 9.30 0.15
N ASP A 82 -10.31 8.72 0.55
CA ASP A 82 -9.23 8.36 -0.36
C ASP A 82 -8.73 6.93 -0.06
N ASP A 83 -7.42 6.68 -0.10
CA ASP A 83 -6.84 5.35 -0.05
C ASP A 83 -6.86 4.75 1.38
N GLY A 84 -6.99 3.44 1.47
CA GLY A 84 -6.81 2.75 2.75
C GLY A 84 -5.35 2.80 3.18
N ILE A 85 -4.45 2.36 2.31
CA ILE A 85 -2.99 2.45 2.49
C ILE A 85 -2.39 2.95 1.18
N GLU A 86 -1.80 4.15 1.18
CA GLU A 86 -0.99 4.66 0.09
C GLU A 86 0.49 4.64 0.48
N VAL A 87 1.35 4.09 -0.40
CA VAL A 87 2.81 4.11 -0.22
C VAL A 87 3.48 4.51 -1.52
N PHE A 88 4.21 5.60 -1.49
CA PHE A 88 5.07 6.05 -2.56
C PHE A 88 6.56 5.89 -2.19
N ASN A 89 7.28 5.16 -3.01
CA ASN A 89 8.74 5.02 -2.98
C ASN A 89 9.36 5.71 -4.18
N ASP A 90 10.17 6.75 -3.97
CA ASP A 90 10.90 7.43 -5.05
C ASP A 90 12.06 6.58 -5.59
N SER A 91 12.62 7.02 -6.70
CA SER A 91 13.66 6.34 -7.48
C SER A 91 14.95 5.99 -6.72
N GLY A 92 15.25 6.73 -5.64
CA GLY A 92 16.39 6.46 -4.75
C GLY A 92 16.19 5.30 -3.79
N THR A 93 14.98 4.83 -3.62
CA THR A 93 14.59 3.80 -2.65
C THR A 93 14.90 2.37 -3.12
N THR A 94 14.57 1.39 -2.28
CA THR A 94 14.75 -0.02 -2.61
C THR A 94 13.44 -0.80 -2.54
N ASN A 95 13.27 -1.69 -1.57
CA ASN A 95 12.10 -2.55 -1.46
C ASN A 95 10.88 -1.82 -0.89
N LEU A 96 9.69 -2.22 -1.34
CA LEU A 96 8.43 -1.84 -0.75
C LEU A 96 7.72 -3.09 -0.22
N THR A 97 7.35 -3.08 1.06
CA THR A 97 6.59 -4.17 1.69
C THR A 97 5.39 -3.60 2.43
N ILE A 98 4.20 -4.12 2.13
CA ILE A 98 2.95 -3.83 2.85
C ILE A 98 2.38 -5.13 3.37
N SER A 99 2.12 -5.21 4.67
CA SER A 99 1.44 -6.32 5.32
C SER A 99 0.26 -5.78 6.13
N ALA A 100 -0.96 -6.06 5.69
CA ALA A 100 -2.16 -5.59 6.34
C ALA A 100 -3.13 -6.73 6.69
N GLN A 101 -4.01 -6.51 7.67
CA GLN A 101 -5.07 -7.44 7.99
C GLN A 101 -6.35 -7.11 7.21
N ASN A 102 -7.01 -6.01 7.53
CA ASN A 102 -8.21 -5.54 6.83
C ASN A 102 -8.01 -4.10 6.38
N VAL A 103 -8.49 -3.78 5.18
CA VAL A 103 -8.42 -2.44 4.61
C VAL A 103 -9.78 -2.05 4.06
N THR A 104 -10.23 -0.83 4.35
CA THR A 104 -11.44 -0.23 3.80
C THR A 104 -11.09 1.16 3.29
N ALA A 105 -11.54 1.50 2.08
CA ALA A 105 -11.18 2.76 1.43
C ALA A 105 -12.35 3.37 0.66
N GLY A 106 -12.35 4.70 0.57
CA GLY A 106 -13.24 5.45 -0.31
C GLY A 106 -12.80 5.38 -1.77
N ASP A 107 -11.49 5.27 -2.01
CA ASP A 107 -10.86 5.08 -3.32
C ASP A 107 -10.13 3.74 -3.35
N SER A 108 -8.82 3.68 -3.45
CA SER A 108 -8.08 2.41 -3.54
C SER A 108 -7.84 1.77 -2.16
N GLY A 109 -8.08 0.47 -2.05
CA GLY A 109 -7.82 -0.25 -0.80
C GLY A 109 -6.34 -0.17 -0.43
N VAL A 110 -5.47 -0.61 -1.32
CA VAL A 110 -4.01 -0.48 -1.19
C VAL A 110 -3.43 0.05 -2.49
N LYS A 111 -2.65 1.12 -2.41
CA LYS A 111 -1.89 1.70 -3.51
C LYS A 111 -0.40 1.68 -3.17
N ALA A 112 0.38 0.98 -3.96
CA ALA A 112 1.78 0.68 -3.70
C ALA A 112 2.65 1.02 -4.90
N ASP A 113 3.26 2.21 -4.90
CA ASP A 113 4.09 2.72 -5.98
C ASP A 113 5.58 2.62 -5.63
N ASN A 114 6.33 1.78 -6.33
CA ASN A 114 7.77 1.67 -6.18
C ASN A 114 8.51 2.11 -7.45
N LEU A 115 9.09 3.31 -7.42
CA LEU A 115 9.99 3.80 -8.47
C LEU A 115 11.45 3.36 -8.23
N GLY A 116 11.72 2.78 -7.05
CA GLY A 116 13.03 2.33 -6.62
C GLY A 116 13.51 1.05 -7.30
N SER A 117 14.61 0.50 -6.79
CA SER A 117 15.34 -0.61 -7.41
C SER A 117 14.99 -2.00 -6.87
N GLY A 118 14.06 -2.09 -5.91
CA GLY A 118 13.76 -3.32 -5.20
C GLY A 118 12.54 -4.08 -5.69
N PHE A 119 12.05 -4.96 -4.85
CA PHE A 119 10.79 -5.67 -5.08
C PHE A 119 9.61 -4.91 -4.46
N VAL A 120 8.40 -5.25 -4.93
CA VAL A 120 7.14 -4.91 -4.28
C VAL A 120 6.52 -6.18 -3.71
N ASP A 121 6.13 -6.15 -2.44
CA ASP A 121 5.42 -7.24 -1.76
C ASP A 121 4.22 -6.66 -1.00
N VAL A 122 3.01 -6.95 -1.48
CA VAL A 122 1.75 -6.54 -0.85
C VAL A 122 1.03 -7.79 -0.38
N THR A 123 0.78 -7.90 0.92
CA THR A 123 0.03 -9.00 1.53
C THR A 123 -1.12 -8.46 2.37
N VAL A 124 -2.37 -8.80 2.02
CA VAL A 124 -3.55 -8.53 2.84
C VAL A 124 -4.22 -9.84 3.24
N THR A 125 -4.18 -10.15 4.53
CA THR A 125 -4.63 -11.46 5.04
C THR A 125 -6.13 -11.55 5.32
N GLY A 126 -6.81 -10.42 5.43
CA GLY A 126 -8.25 -10.31 5.64
C GLY A 126 -8.98 -9.79 4.41
N ASN A 127 -9.83 -8.78 4.60
CA ASN A 127 -10.65 -8.20 3.57
C ASN A 127 -10.07 -6.87 3.07
N VAL A 128 -10.14 -6.65 1.76
CA VAL A 128 -10.02 -5.34 1.13
C VAL A 128 -11.40 -4.94 0.63
N ILE A 129 -11.90 -3.76 1.02
CA ILE A 129 -13.15 -3.17 0.53
C ILE A 129 -12.78 -1.77 0.02
N ALA A 130 -13.00 -1.52 -1.27
CA ALA A 130 -12.57 -0.29 -1.92
C ALA A 130 -13.68 0.32 -2.79
N GLY A 131 -13.65 1.64 -2.92
CA GLY A 131 -14.57 2.39 -3.75
C GLY A 131 -14.22 2.35 -5.23
N ASP A 132 -12.92 2.22 -5.56
CA ASP A 132 -12.40 2.12 -6.93
C ASP A 132 -11.50 0.89 -7.09
N GLU A 133 -10.17 0.99 -6.96
CA GLU A 133 -9.28 -0.18 -7.05
C GLU A 133 -9.14 -0.90 -5.70
N GLY A 134 -9.24 -2.24 -5.71
CA GLY A 134 -9.01 -3.01 -4.50
C GLY A 134 -7.54 -2.97 -4.07
N ILE A 135 -6.64 -3.41 -4.93
CA ILE A 135 -5.19 -3.33 -4.75
C ILE A 135 -4.54 -2.87 -6.04
N GLU A 136 -3.87 -1.73 -6.02
CA GLU A 136 -3.01 -1.25 -7.07
C GLU A 136 -1.54 -1.37 -6.65
N ALA A 137 -0.73 -2.07 -7.43
CA ALA A 137 0.69 -2.23 -7.18
C ALA A 137 1.48 -1.93 -8.45
N TYR A 138 2.45 -1.04 -8.36
CA TYR A 138 3.34 -0.64 -9.44
C TYR A 138 4.81 -0.84 -9.03
N ASN A 139 5.60 -1.45 -9.92
CA ASN A 139 7.04 -1.56 -9.77
C ASN A 139 7.73 -1.08 -11.06
N SER A 140 8.63 -0.14 -10.93
CA SER A 140 9.31 0.51 -12.05
C SER A 140 10.26 -0.44 -12.79
N SER A 141 10.81 0.03 -13.92
CA SER A 141 11.82 -0.71 -14.69
C SER A 141 13.16 -0.90 -13.95
N ASN A 142 13.40 -0.15 -12.89
CA ASN A 142 14.56 -0.33 -12.01
C ASN A 142 14.32 -1.44 -10.98
N GLY A 143 13.07 -1.82 -10.78
CA GLY A 143 12.67 -2.82 -9.79
C GLY A 143 12.99 -4.25 -10.19
N THR A 144 12.64 -5.17 -9.31
CA THR A 144 12.82 -6.60 -9.50
C THR A 144 11.48 -7.33 -9.57
N SER A 145 11.14 -8.14 -8.59
CA SER A 145 9.91 -8.92 -8.57
C SER A 145 8.75 -8.15 -7.96
N MET A 146 7.54 -8.64 -8.22
CA MET A 146 6.33 -8.18 -7.55
C MET A 146 5.53 -9.38 -7.05
N THR A 147 5.07 -9.28 -5.80
CA THR A 147 4.13 -10.24 -5.21
C THR A 147 2.93 -9.47 -4.66
N VAL A 148 1.73 -9.90 -5.02
CA VAL A 148 0.47 -9.45 -4.42
C VAL A 148 -0.26 -10.68 -3.90
N ALA A 149 -0.45 -10.75 -2.59
CA ALA A 149 -1.20 -11.82 -1.94
C ALA A 149 -2.41 -11.24 -1.20
N ALA A 150 -3.60 -11.71 -1.48
CA ALA A 150 -4.82 -11.24 -0.83
C ALA A 150 -5.73 -12.41 -0.42
N ASN A 151 -6.60 -12.17 0.56
CA ASN A 151 -7.69 -13.09 0.85
C ASN A 151 -8.95 -12.68 0.08
N ASN A 152 -9.74 -11.74 0.57
CA ASN A 152 -10.90 -11.24 -0.14
C ASN A 152 -10.65 -9.81 -0.63
N VAL A 153 -11.03 -9.53 -1.88
CA VAL A 153 -10.97 -8.20 -2.47
C VAL A 153 -12.32 -7.84 -3.06
N ASP A 154 -12.95 -6.80 -2.55
CA ASP A 154 -14.21 -6.25 -3.03
C ASP A 154 -14.01 -4.80 -3.48
N ALA A 155 -13.97 -4.61 -4.79
CA ALA A 155 -13.98 -3.34 -5.49
C ALA A 155 -15.20 -3.25 -6.42
N SER A 156 -16.35 -3.76 -5.95
CA SER A 156 -17.56 -3.85 -6.75
C SER A 156 -18.18 -2.49 -7.10
N ALA A 157 -17.80 -1.43 -6.38
CA ALA A 157 -18.21 -0.05 -6.68
C ALA A 157 -17.32 0.60 -7.75
N GLY A 158 -16.11 0.06 -8.01
CA GLY A 158 -15.10 0.62 -8.88
C GLY A 158 -14.79 -0.24 -10.11
N GLU A 159 -13.60 -0.03 -10.69
CA GLU A 159 -13.23 -0.63 -11.97
C GLU A 159 -12.38 -1.89 -11.84
N THR A 160 -11.41 -1.95 -10.92
CA THR A 160 -10.40 -3.01 -10.87
C THR A 160 -10.22 -3.57 -9.48
N ALA A 161 -10.43 -4.88 -9.30
CA ALA A 161 -10.19 -5.50 -8.00
C ALA A 161 -8.69 -5.58 -7.64
N ILE A 162 -7.85 -6.02 -8.59
CA ILE A 162 -6.39 -6.06 -8.39
C ILE A 162 -5.71 -5.65 -9.69
N ARG A 163 -4.87 -4.62 -9.60
CA ARG A 163 -3.99 -4.14 -10.66
C ARG A 163 -2.54 -4.31 -10.22
N ALA A 164 -1.79 -5.15 -10.91
CA ALA A 164 -0.39 -5.42 -10.61
C ALA A 164 0.47 -5.17 -11.86
N VAL A 165 1.26 -4.11 -11.85
CA VAL A 165 2.07 -3.65 -12.98
C VAL A 165 3.55 -3.70 -12.61
N ASN A 166 4.28 -4.66 -13.14
CA ASN A 166 5.72 -4.80 -12.90
C ASN A 166 6.50 -4.61 -14.19
N TYR A 167 7.24 -3.52 -14.28
CA TYR A 167 8.22 -3.28 -15.34
C TYR A 167 9.62 -3.77 -14.97
N GLY A 168 9.80 -4.23 -13.73
CA GLY A 168 11.06 -4.77 -13.22
C GLY A 168 11.48 -6.07 -13.91
N SER A 169 12.69 -6.52 -13.60
CA SER A 169 13.33 -7.67 -14.25
C SER A 169 12.86 -9.04 -13.74
N GLY A 170 12.17 -9.08 -12.60
CA GLY A 170 11.76 -10.30 -11.92
C GLY A 170 10.31 -10.72 -12.21
N PRO A 171 9.87 -11.84 -11.64
CA PRO A 171 8.53 -12.35 -11.83
C PRO A 171 7.46 -11.48 -11.14
N THR A 172 6.25 -11.51 -11.69
CA THR A 172 5.04 -11.00 -11.04
C THR A 172 4.19 -12.18 -10.58
N THR A 173 3.85 -12.20 -9.31
CA THR A 173 2.97 -13.23 -8.72
C THR A 173 1.77 -12.56 -8.07
N VAL A 174 0.57 -12.96 -8.47
CA VAL A 174 -0.66 -12.55 -7.80
C VAL A 174 -1.39 -13.79 -7.31
N SER A 175 -1.73 -13.81 -6.04
CA SER A 175 -2.45 -14.93 -5.41
C SER A 175 -3.61 -14.42 -4.58
N VAL A 176 -4.78 -15.02 -4.75
CA VAL A 176 -5.95 -14.75 -3.93
C VAL A 176 -6.47 -16.07 -3.37
N SER A 177 -6.68 -16.12 -2.06
CA SER A 177 -7.15 -17.32 -1.37
C SER A 177 -8.67 -17.34 -1.18
N GLY A 178 -9.34 -16.20 -1.27
CA GLY A 178 -10.77 -16.04 -1.10
C GLY A 178 -11.48 -15.54 -2.36
N THR A 179 -12.37 -14.57 -2.19
CA THR A 179 -13.19 -14.01 -3.28
C THR A 179 -12.59 -12.73 -3.84
N VAL A 180 -12.79 -12.54 -5.15
CA VAL A 180 -12.46 -11.28 -5.85
C VAL A 180 -13.71 -10.79 -6.54
N THR A 181 -14.14 -9.56 -6.22
CA THR A 181 -15.28 -8.90 -6.82
C THR A 181 -14.83 -7.54 -7.33
N GLY A 182 -15.07 -7.23 -8.59
CA GLY A 182 -14.68 -5.98 -9.26
C GLY A 182 -14.75 -6.15 -10.77
N GLY A 183 -14.51 -5.07 -11.52
CA GLY A 183 -14.66 -5.06 -12.97
C GLY A 183 -13.63 -5.91 -13.71
N LEU A 184 -12.36 -5.64 -13.56
CA LEU A 184 -11.28 -6.31 -14.29
C LEU A 184 -10.13 -6.71 -13.35
N LEU A 185 -9.50 -7.84 -13.69
CA LEU A 185 -8.17 -8.20 -13.18
C LEU A 185 -7.16 -7.77 -14.25
N ASP A 186 -6.33 -6.78 -13.94
CA ASP A 186 -5.35 -6.26 -14.88
C ASP A 186 -3.92 -6.57 -14.41
N PHE A 187 -3.22 -7.39 -15.18
CA PHE A 187 -1.85 -7.81 -14.87
C PHE A 187 -0.94 -7.45 -16.04
N TYR A 188 0.00 -6.55 -15.80
CA TYR A 188 1.09 -6.28 -16.72
C TYR A 188 2.42 -6.75 -16.09
N GLY A 189 3.01 -7.79 -16.65
CA GLY A 189 4.36 -8.27 -16.29
C GLY A 189 5.34 -8.03 -17.42
N GLY A 190 6.63 -7.84 -17.10
CA GLY A 190 7.72 -7.67 -18.07
C GLY A 190 7.80 -8.79 -19.13
N PRO A 191 8.82 -8.85 -20.00
CA PRO A 191 8.79 -9.46 -21.35
C PRO A 191 8.46 -10.94 -21.48
N ALA A 192 7.93 -11.61 -20.47
CA ALA A 192 7.70 -13.07 -20.48
C ALA A 192 6.26 -13.53 -20.22
N PHE A 193 5.22 -12.68 -20.14
CA PHE A 193 3.88 -13.15 -19.80
C PHE A 193 2.83 -12.90 -20.86
N GLY A 194 2.37 -14.03 -21.46
CA GLY A 194 1.14 -14.10 -22.25
C GLY A 194 -0.09 -13.85 -21.35
N ARG A 195 -1.02 -13.04 -21.85
CA ARG A 195 -2.32 -12.77 -21.23
C ARG A 195 -3.04 -14.06 -20.85
N ARG A 196 -3.41 -14.18 -19.58
CA ARG A 196 -4.44 -15.16 -19.18
C ARG A 196 -5.70 -14.40 -18.75
N HIS A 197 -6.63 -14.26 -19.69
CA HIS A 197 -8.02 -14.00 -19.36
C HIS A 197 -8.63 -15.28 -18.79
N ARG A 198 -9.19 -15.22 -17.60
CA ARG A 198 -10.23 -16.16 -17.17
C ARG A 198 -11.47 -15.38 -16.78
N GLN A 199 -12.53 -15.65 -17.52
CA GLN A 199 -13.91 -15.33 -17.14
C GLN A 199 -14.36 -16.22 -15.99
#